data_a4a8184907e7dd03b5c0b92e03245e55
#
_entry.id   a4a8184907e7dd03b5c0b92e03245e55
#
_cell.length_a   1.000
_cell.length_b   1.000
_cell.length_c   1.000
_cell.angle_alpha   90.00
_cell.angle_beta   90.00
_cell.angle_gamma   90.00
#
_symmetry.space_group_name_H-M   'P 1'
#
loop_
_entity.id
_entity.type
_entity.pdbx_description
1 polymer ?
#
loop_
_entity_poly.entity_id
_entity_poly.type
_entity_poly.pdbx_seq_one_letter_code
_entity_poly.pdbx_strand_id
1 'polypeptide(L)'
;ICSVINLILKNKKFKKIKDRILIVRYKNNDSYTREISLKCDARIIWGGNLTINSVRKFELNERAREITFSDRYSLCVINFDKLPKNNKDIYKKLALDFYNDTYLVDQNACPHLIIWYGKNNEEKKKLFWKNVFDVAKLKYDLSESLAVEKYYELCNQLSTSNNIKNEKRYENLIYTLNLKSLVTDMDSFRGKG
;
A
#
# COMPACT_ATOMS: atom_id res chain seq x y z
N ILE A 1 -7.24 11.74 12.49
CA ILE A 1 -8.58 11.58 11.89
C ILE A 1 -9.65 11.76 12.95
N CYS A 2 -9.69 10.97 14.06
CA CYS A 2 -10.74 11.06 15.08
C CYS A 2 -10.89 12.46 15.69
N SER A 3 -9.79 13.16 15.95
CA SER A 3 -9.80 14.54 16.48
C SER A 3 -10.45 15.52 15.50
N VAL A 4 -10.19 15.36 14.20
CA VAL A 4 -10.77 16.20 13.14
C VAL A 4 -12.26 15.94 13.01
N ILE A 5 -12.68 14.68 13.02
CA ILE A 5 -14.10 14.31 12.98
C ILE A 5 -14.83 14.90 14.19
N ASN A 6 -14.27 14.78 15.39
CA ASN A 6 -14.85 15.37 16.59
C ASN A 6 -14.95 16.90 16.53
N LEU A 7 -13.98 17.57 15.92
CA LEU A 7 -14.03 19.01 15.68
C LEU A 7 -15.17 19.40 14.71
N ILE A 8 -15.29 18.65 13.61
CA ILE A 8 -16.37 18.86 12.62
C ILE A 8 -17.74 18.66 13.28
N LEU A 9 -17.90 17.59 14.07
CA LEU A 9 -19.15 17.28 14.76
C LEU A 9 -19.56 18.29 15.83
N LYS A 10 -18.66 19.16 16.29
CA LYS A 10 -19.00 20.29 17.17
C LYS A 10 -19.78 21.40 16.45
N ASN A 11 -19.72 21.45 15.12
CA ASN A 11 -20.44 22.46 14.36
C ASN A 11 -21.95 22.17 14.34
N LYS A 12 -22.76 23.21 14.60
CA LYS A 12 -24.23 23.11 14.66
C LYS A 12 -24.86 22.51 13.40
N LYS A 13 -24.22 22.70 12.21
CA LYS A 13 -24.67 22.09 10.94
C LYS A 13 -24.73 20.56 10.98
N PHE A 14 -23.90 19.94 11.80
CA PHE A 14 -23.76 18.49 11.87
C PHE A 14 -24.45 17.85 13.10
N LYS A 15 -25.27 18.64 13.84
CA LYS A 15 -25.96 18.17 15.04
C LYS A 15 -26.74 16.88 14.79
N LYS A 16 -27.45 16.76 13.66
CA LYS A 16 -28.22 15.56 13.31
C LYS A 16 -27.37 14.30 13.07
N ILE A 17 -26.09 14.48 12.71
CA ILE A 17 -25.16 13.38 12.43
C ILE A 17 -24.36 13.02 13.68
N LYS A 18 -24.11 13.98 14.56
CA LYS A 18 -23.30 13.80 15.77
C LYS A 18 -23.79 12.63 16.63
N ASP A 19 -25.09 12.52 16.83
CA ASP A 19 -25.69 11.51 17.70
C ASP A 19 -25.75 10.12 17.02
N ARG A 20 -25.33 10.03 15.75
CA ARG A 20 -25.27 8.78 14.96
C ARG A 20 -23.88 8.25 14.74
N ILE A 21 -22.85 8.96 15.22
CA ILE A 21 -21.45 8.57 15.06
C ILE A 21 -20.83 8.38 16.42
N LEU A 22 -20.33 7.18 16.65
CA LEU A 22 -19.56 6.82 17.84
C LEU A 22 -18.19 6.32 17.39
N ILE A 23 -17.12 6.98 17.84
CA ILE A 23 -15.74 6.57 17.59
C ILE A 23 -15.17 6.09 18.91
N VAL A 24 -14.84 4.80 18.97
CA VAL A 24 -14.27 4.18 20.16
C VAL A 24 -12.93 3.55 19.85
N ARG A 25 -12.04 3.56 20.83
CA ARG A 25 -10.78 2.83 20.80
C ARG A 25 -10.75 1.96 22.06
N TYR A 26 -10.62 0.66 21.87
CA TYR A 26 -10.46 -0.30 22.96
C TYR A 26 -9.28 -1.22 22.67
N LYS A 27 -8.68 -1.74 23.72
CA LYS A 27 -7.68 -2.83 23.58
C LYS A 27 -8.40 -4.05 23.04
N ASN A 28 -7.67 -4.97 22.39
CA ASN A 28 -8.21 -6.24 21.92
C ASN A 28 -9.04 -6.88 23.05
N ASN A 29 -10.34 -6.63 22.97
CA ASN A 29 -11.31 -7.14 23.93
C ASN A 29 -12.40 -7.81 23.13
N ASP A 30 -12.40 -9.13 23.18
CA ASP A 30 -13.31 -9.97 22.42
C ASP A 30 -14.76 -9.72 22.78
N SER A 31 -15.06 -9.29 24.01
CA SER A 31 -16.41 -9.03 24.47
C SER A 31 -17.03 -7.83 23.73
N TYR A 32 -16.31 -6.72 23.57
CA TYR A 32 -16.81 -5.54 22.85
C TYR A 32 -16.98 -5.82 21.37
N THR A 33 -16.03 -6.51 20.74
CA THR A 33 -16.12 -6.86 19.32
C THR A 33 -17.29 -7.79 19.07
N ARG A 34 -17.56 -8.76 19.96
CA ARG A 34 -18.69 -9.68 19.92
C ARG A 34 -20.02 -8.91 20.03
N GLU A 35 -20.16 -8.08 21.05
CA GLU A 35 -21.37 -7.28 21.26
C GLU A 35 -21.71 -6.38 20.08
N ILE A 36 -20.73 -5.68 19.52
CA ILE A 36 -20.92 -4.82 18.36
C ILE A 36 -21.31 -5.67 17.14
N SER A 37 -20.67 -6.81 16.93
CA SER A 37 -20.96 -7.70 15.80
C SER A 37 -22.37 -8.28 15.86
N LEU A 38 -22.85 -8.64 17.05
CA LEU A 38 -24.20 -9.18 17.22
C LEU A 38 -25.31 -8.13 17.05
N LYS A 39 -25.01 -6.86 17.30
CA LYS A 39 -26.00 -5.77 17.29
C LYS A 39 -26.00 -4.94 16.01
N CYS A 40 -24.99 -5.05 15.16
CA CYS A 40 -24.91 -4.25 13.94
C CYS A 40 -25.71 -4.86 12.79
N ASP A 41 -26.26 -3.99 11.93
CA ASP A 41 -26.92 -4.38 10.68
C ASP A 41 -25.93 -4.57 9.54
N ALA A 42 -24.75 -3.94 9.65
CA ALA A 42 -23.65 -4.09 8.72
C ALA A 42 -22.31 -4.02 9.45
N ARG A 43 -21.38 -4.90 9.10
CA ARG A 43 -20.00 -4.92 9.59
C ARG A 43 -19.04 -4.69 8.45
N ILE A 44 -18.23 -3.63 8.55
CA ILE A 44 -17.16 -3.35 7.60
C ILE A 44 -15.84 -3.59 8.32
N ILE A 45 -15.02 -4.50 7.78
CA ILE A 45 -13.71 -4.82 8.33
C ILE A 45 -12.65 -4.33 7.35
N TRP A 46 -11.80 -3.44 7.82
CA TRP A 46 -10.64 -2.96 7.08
C TRP A 46 -9.37 -3.38 7.80
N GLY A 47 -8.54 -4.17 7.16
CA GLY A 47 -7.29 -4.65 7.75
C GLY A 47 -6.74 -5.85 7.02
N GLY A 48 -5.53 -6.26 7.41
CA GLY A 48 -4.90 -7.45 6.86
C GLY A 48 -5.68 -8.74 7.11
N ASN A 49 -5.34 -9.79 6.38
CA ASN A 49 -6.03 -11.07 6.44
C ASN A 49 -6.15 -11.63 7.87
N LEU A 50 -5.12 -11.42 8.71
CA LEU A 50 -5.16 -11.86 10.11
C LEU A 50 -6.23 -11.11 10.92
N THR A 51 -6.35 -9.79 10.70
CA THR A 51 -7.38 -8.96 11.35
C THR A 51 -8.76 -9.40 10.94
N ILE A 52 -9.00 -9.58 9.64
CA ILE A 52 -10.28 -10.02 9.10
C ILE A 52 -10.66 -11.38 9.70
N ASN A 53 -9.73 -12.35 9.69
CA ASN A 53 -9.98 -13.67 10.24
C ASN A 53 -10.23 -13.64 11.75
N SER A 54 -9.57 -12.74 12.49
CA SER A 54 -9.80 -12.61 13.94
C SER A 54 -11.20 -12.03 14.24
N VAL A 55 -11.64 -11.03 13.48
CA VAL A 55 -12.98 -10.43 13.66
C VAL A 55 -14.09 -11.37 13.20
N ARG A 56 -13.84 -12.16 12.16
CA ARG A 56 -14.81 -13.16 11.64
C ARG A 56 -15.10 -14.30 12.61
N LYS A 57 -14.26 -14.52 13.62
CA LYS A 57 -14.55 -15.48 14.69
C LYS A 57 -15.78 -15.10 15.54
N PHE A 58 -16.15 -13.82 15.53
CA PHE A 58 -17.32 -13.35 16.24
C PHE A 58 -18.56 -13.47 15.36
N GLU A 59 -19.60 -14.03 15.92
CA GLU A 59 -20.90 -14.18 15.26
C GLU A 59 -21.42 -12.82 14.82
N LEU A 60 -22.05 -12.80 13.66
CA LEU A 60 -22.75 -11.67 13.10
C LEU A 60 -24.25 -11.94 13.19
N ASN A 61 -25.05 -10.90 13.40
CA ASN A 61 -26.50 -11.02 13.34
C ASN A 61 -26.91 -11.64 11.99
N GLU A 62 -27.86 -12.59 12.00
CA GLU A 62 -28.29 -13.35 10.82
C GLU A 62 -28.71 -12.48 9.63
N ARG A 63 -29.25 -11.29 9.90
CA ARG A 63 -29.70 -10.34 8.87
C ARG A 63 -28.62 -9.33 8.46
N ALA A 64 -27.50 -9.28 9.19
CA ALA A 64 -26.45 -8.31 8.93
C ALA A 64 -25.65 -8.67 7.67
N ARG A 65 -25.04 -7.64 7.08
CA ARG A 65 -24.14 -7.78 5.94
C ARG A 65 -22.70 -7.53 6.37
N GLU A 66 -21.78 -8.28 5.77
CA GLU A 66 -20.35 -8.07 5.98
C GLU A 66 -19.68 -7.65 4.69
N ILE A 67 -18.82 -6.62 4.79
CA ILE A 67 -17.92 -6.18 3.72
C ILE A 67 -16.51 -6.17 4.28
N THR A 68 -15.59 -6.79 3.58
CA THR A 68 -14.17 -6.84 3.98
C THR A 68 -13.28 -6.16 2.95
N PHE A 69 -12.34 -5.36 3.46
CA PHE A 69 -11.24 -4.79 2.68
C PHE A 69 -9.94 -5.45 3.15
N SER A 70 -9.62 -6.57 2.50
CA SER A 70 -8.40 -7.34 2.80
C SER A 70 -7.18 -6.80 2.07
N ASP A 71 -6.03 -7.33 2.43
CA ASP A 71 -4.79 -7.09 1.68
C ASP A 71 -4.96 -7.47 0.21
N ARG A 72 -4.44 -6.60 -0.66
CA ARG A 72 -4.46 -6.83 -2.11
C ARG A 72 -3.03 -6.84 -2.62
N TYR A 73 -2.81 -7.60 -3.67
CA TYR A 73 -1.57 -7.56 -4.42
C TYR A 73 -1.80 -6.71 -5.67
N SER A 74 -1.15 -5.57 -5.72
CA SER A 74 -1.22 -4.66 -6.85
C SER A 74 -0.01 -4.80 -7.74
N LEU A 75 -0.18 -4.67 -9.04
CA LEU A 75 0.90 -4.70 -10.02
C LEU A 75 0.81 -3.50 -10.97
N CYS A 76 1.95 -3.09 -11.48
CA CYS A 76 2.07 -2.06 -12.50
C CYS A 76 2.62 -2.68 -13.78
N VAL A 77 2.01 -2.39 -14.92
CA VAL A 77 2.51 -2.82 -16.23
C VAL A 77 2.98 -1.61 -17.02
N ILE A 78 4.25 -1.60 -17.39
CA ILE A 78 4.85 -0.51 -18.17
C ILE A 78 5.25 -1.05 -19.55
N ASN A 79 4.67 -0.49 -20.61
CA ASN A 79 5.01 -0.87 -21.98
C ASN A 79 6.18 -0.03 -22.50
N PHE A 80 7.34 -0.66 -22.68
CA PHE A 80 8.54 -0.01 -23.23
C PHE A 80 8.34 0.58 -24.62
N ASP A 81 7.52 -0.06 -25.46
CA ASP A 81 7.33 0.37 -26.86
C ASP A 81 6.55 1.68 -26.93
N LYS A 82 5.75 1.99 -25.91
CA LYS A 82 4.99 3.24 -25.79
C LYS A 82 5.79 4.36 -25.11
N LEU A 83 6.90 4.05 -24.46
CA LEU A 83 7.74 5.08 -23.84
C LEU A 83 8.64 5.74 -24.89
N PRO A 84 8.70 7.07 -24.97
CA PRO A 84 9.58 7.79 -25.88
C PRO A 84 11.05 7.58 -25.49
N LYS A 85 11.96 7.72 -26.46
CA LYS A 85 13.39 7.58 -26.19
C LYS A 85 13.96 8.71 -25.33
N ASN A 86 13.56 9.97 -25.58
CA ASN A 86 14.18 11.16 -24.96
C ASN A 86 13.18 12.29 -24.62
N ASN A 87 12.00 11.97 -24.14
CA ASN A 87 11.05 13.01 -23.72
C ASN A 87 11.05 13.16 -22.19
N LYS A 88 11.80 14.14 -21.68
CA LYS A 88 11.95 14.39 -20.24
C LYS A 88 10.62 14.66 -19.54
N ASP A 89 9.69 15.36 -20.18
CA ASP A 89 8.43 15.75 -19.56
C ASP A 89 7.50 14.57 -19.36
N ILE A 90 7.48 13.64 -20.32
CA ILE A 90 6.71 12.39 -20.18
C ILE A 90 7.27 11.54 -19.03
N TYR A 91 8.59 11.42 -18.90
CA TYR A 91 9.19 10.67 -17.81
C TYR A 91 8.96 11.33 -16.45
N LYS A 92 9.01 12.66 -16.37
CA LYS A 92 8.69 13.40 -15.14
C LYS A 92 7.22 13.19 -14.73
N LYS A 93 6.31 13.29 -15.70
CA LYS A 93 4.89 13.04 -15.44
C LYS A 93 4.65 11.62 -14.98
N LEU A 94 5.15 10.63 -15.71
CA LEU A 94 5.02 9.21 -15.35
C LEU A 94 5.62 8.91 -13.96
N ALA A 95 6.76 9.51 -13.64
CA ALA A 95 7.38 9.36 -12.33
C ALA A 95 6.54 9.99 -11.22
N LEU A 96 5.91 11.14 -11.47
CA LEU A 96 5.02 11.78 -10.51
C LEU A 96 3.75 10.95 -10.30
N ASP A 97 3.15 10.45 -11.37
CA ASP A 97 1.96 9.60 -11.29
C ASP A 97 2.29 8.31 -10.52
N PHE A 98 3.42 7.67 -10.83
CA PHE A 98 3.91 6.50 -10.10
C PHE A 98 4.19 6.79 -8.62
N TYR A 99 4.80 7.95 -8.32
CA TYR A 99 5.03 8.40 -6.95
C TYR A 99 3.70 8.56 -6.18
N ASN A 100 2.71 9.18 -6.79
CA ASN A 100 1.41 9.36 -6.17
C ASN A 100 0.74 8.02 -5.84
N ASP A 101 0.88 7.03 -6.71
CA ASP A 101 0.30 5.70 -6.51
C ASP A 101 1.08 4.85 -5.49
N THR A 102 2.37 5.14 -5.27
CA THR A 102 3.24 4.31 -4.42
C THR A 102 3.52 4.93 -3.06
N TYR A 103 3.71 6.24 -2.96
CA TYR A 103 4.15 6.90 -1.73
C TYR A 103 3.03 7.63 -0.98
N LEU A 104 1.96 8.04 -1.68
CA LEU A 104 0.89 8.83 -1.07
C LEU A 104 -0.36 8.03 -0.75
N VAL A 105 -0.54 6.87 -1.35
CA VAL A 105 -1.73 6.04 -1.20
C VAL A 105 -1.44 4.90 -0.22
N ASP A 106 -2.48 4.47 0.50
CA ASP A 106 -2.43 3.34 1.39
C ASP A 106 -1.87 2.09 0.70
N GLN A 107 -1.16 1.27 1.43
CA GLN A 107 -0.40 0.09 0.98
C GLN A 107 -1.15 -0.84 0.02
N ASN A 108 -2.48 -0.83 0.04
CA ASN A 108 -3.32 -1.66 -0.83
C ASN A 108 -3.31 -1.25 -2.31
N ALA A 109 -2.94 -0.01 -2.63
CA ALA A 109 -2.87 0.48 -4.01
C ALA A 109 -1.43 0.50 -4.56
N CYS A 110 -0.42 0.40 -3.69
CA CYS A 110 0.98 0.41 -4.10
C CYS A 110 1.32 -0.85 -4.90
N PRO A 111 1.90 -0.75 -6.10
CA PRO A 111 2.32 -1.89 -6.87
C PRO A 111 3.53 -2.58 -6.21
N HIS A 112 3.36 -3.85 -5.86
CA HIS A 112 4.43 -4.70 -5.34
C HIS A 112 5.30 -5.29 -6.46
N LEU A 113 4.74 -5.36 -7.66
CA LEU A 113 5.39 -5.92 -8.83
C LEU A 113 5.25 -4.97 -10.02
N ILE A 114 6.37 -4.71 -10.71
CA ILE A 114 6.38 -3.96 -11.96
C ILE A 114 6.73 -4.90 -13.09
N ILE A 115 5.81 -5.05 -14.05
CA ILE A 115 6.01 -5.84 -15.25
C ILE A 115 6.41 -4.90 -16.39
N TRP A 116 7.60 -5.10 -16.89
CA TRP A 116 8.10 -4.39 -18.07
C TRP A 116 7.76 -5.19 -19.32
N TYR A 117 6.82 -4.67 -20.11
CA TYR A 117 6.33 -5.32 -21.32
C TYR A 117 6.92 -4.68 -22.58
N GLY A 118 7.08 -5.47 -23.66
CA GLY A 118 7.60 -5.03 -24.94
C GLY A 118 9.10 -5.24 -25.09
N LYS A 119 9.73 -4.61 -26.09
CA LYS A 119 11.17 -4.76 -26.37
C LYS A 119 11.98 -4.13 -25.25
N ASN A 120 12.71 -4.96 -24.53
CA ASN A 120 13.50 -4.53 -23.37
C ASN A 120 14.43 -3.35 -23.73
N ASN A 121 14.40 -2.33 -22.90
CA ASN A 121 15.23 -1.14 -23.05
C ASN A 121 15.72 -0.65 -21.69
N GLU A 122 16.91 -1.04 -21.33
CA GLU A 122 17.52 -0.70 -20.04
C GLU A 122 17.73 0.80 -19.84
N GLU A 123 17.95 1.56 -20.92
CA GLU A 123 18.09 3.03 -20.85
C GLU A 123 16.78 3.69 -20.42
N LYS A 124 15.64 3.26 -21.03
CA LYS A 124 14.32 3.74 -20.64
C LYS A 124 13.99 3.38 -19.17
N LYS A 125 14.36 2.18 -18.74
CA LYS A 125 14.20 1.73 -17.36
C LYS A 125 15.02 2.58 -16.38
N LYS A 126 16.28 2.83 -16.72
CA LYS A 126 17.16 3.71 -15.93
C LYS A 126 16.59 5.12 -15.84
N LEU A 127 16.10 5.65 -16.96
CA LEU A 127 15.52 6.99 -17.02
C LEU A 127 14.24 7.08 -16.18
N PHE A 128 13.37 6.09 -16.24
CA PHE A 128 12.19 6.01 -15.40
C PHE A 128 12.55 6.06 -13.91
N TRP A 129 13.40 5.13 -13.46
CA TRP A 129 13.77 5.06 -12.04
C TRP A 129 14.52 6.29 -11.56
N LYS A 130 15.35 6.90 -12.41
CA LYS A 130 16.00 8.17 -12.06
C LYS A 130 14.97 9.25 -11.78
N ASN A 131 13.95 9.41 -12.66
CA ASN A 131 12.91 10.42 -12.45
C ASN A 131 12.05 10.11 -11.22
N VAL A 132 11.72 8.84 -10.95
CA VAL A 132 11.00 8.44 -9.72
C VAL A 132 11.81 8.80 -8.49
N PHE A 133 13.12 8.52 -8.50
CA PHE A 133 14.02 8.88 -7.42
C PHE A 133 14.09 10.40 -7.21
N ASP A 134 14.21 11.19 -8.28
CA ASP A 134 14.25 12.65 -8.18
C ASP A 134 12.96 13.21 -7.57
N VAL A 135 11.79 12.65 -7.93
CA VAL A 135 10.50 13.03 -7.33
C VAL A 135 10.41 12.62 -5.87
N ALA A 136 10.80 11.37 -5.55
CA ALA A 136 10.76 10.87 -4.17
C ALA A 136 11.72 11.66 -3.27
N LYS A 137 12.92 11.98 -3.73
CA LYS A 137 13.89 12.76 -2.97
C LYS A 137 13.40 14.17 -2.65
N LEU A 138 12.59 14.75 -3.54
CA LEU A 138 12.05 16.09 -3.34
C LEU A 138 10.81 16.11 -2.41
N LYS A 139 10.00 15.05 -2.45
CA LYS A 139 8.65 15.09 -1.87
C LYS A 139 8.46 14.18 -0.67
N TYR A 140 9.28 13.15 -0.50
CA TYR A 140 9.10 12.15 0.53
C TYR A 140 10.10 12.32 1.66
N ASP A 141 9.58 12.53 2.86
CA ASP A 141 10.37 12.63 4.08
C ASP A 141 10.53 11.22 4.68
N LEU A 142 11.67 10.59 4.39
CA LEU A 142 11.99 9.25 4.88
C LEU A 142 12.56 9.34 6.30
N SER A 143 11.80 8.89 7.29
CA SER A 143 12.30 8.79 8.67
C SER A 143 13.41 7.75 8.80
N GLU A 144 14.31 7.95 9.77
CA GLU A 144 15.42 7.03 10.04
C GLU A 144 14.93 5.60 10.35
N SER A 145 13.87 5.48 11.16
CA SER A 145 13.28 4.19 11.50
C SER A 145 12.75 3.45 10.27
N LEU A 146 12.07 4.17 9.37
CA LEU A 146 11.56 3.58 8.13
C LEU A 146 12.70 3.19 7.17
N ALA A 147 13.78 3.97 7.11
CA ALA A 147 14.96 3.62 6.33
C ALA A 147 15.59 2.30 6.80
N VAL A 148 15.67 2.10 8.11
CA VAL A 148 16.18 0.85 8.71
C VAL A 148 15.24 -0.32 8.40
N GLU A 149 13.92 -0.15 8.56
CA GLU A 149 12.94 -1.19 8.23
C GLU A 149 13.03 -1.61 6.75
N LYS A 150 13.11 -0.64 5.84
CA LYS A 150 13.26 -0.91 4.40
C LYS A 150 14.54 -1.68 4.09
N TYR A 151 15.65 -1.30 4.71
CA TYR A 151 16.92 -1.98 4.51
C TYR A 151 16.91 -3.39 5.07
N TYR A 152 16.32 -3.58 6.24
CA TYR A 152 16.12 -4.91 6.83
C TYR A 152 15.30 -5.81 5.90
N GLU A 153 14.19 -5.30 5.37
CA GLU A 153 13.35 -6.06 4.45
C GLU A 153 14.10 -6.42 3.15
N LEU A 154 14.88 -5.49 2.60
CA LEU A 154 15.75 -5.78 1.45
C LEU A 154 16.72 -6.94 1.76
N CYS A 155 17.41 -6.90 2.90
CA CYS A 155 18.33 -7.97 3.31
C CYS A 155 17.60 -9.31 3.48
N ASN A 156 16.41 -9.29 4.07
CA ASN A 156 15.58 -10.47 4.23
C ASN A 156 15.20 -11.07 2.87
N GLN A 157 14.72 -10.26 1.93
CA GLN A 157 14.37 -10.71 0.58
C GLN A 157 15.59 -11.28 -0.18
N LEU A 158 16.73 -10.63 -0.08
CA LEU A 158 17.97 -11.11 -0.71
C LEU A 158 18.46 -12.43 -0.13
N SER A 159 18.25 -12.67 1.17
CA SER A 159 18.71 -13.90 1.84
C SER A 159 17.74 -15.07 1.65
N THR A 160 16.46 -14.82 1.47
CA THR A 160 15.43 -15.87 1.44
C THR A 160 14.99 -16.24 0.03
N SER A 161 15.13 -15.34 -0.96
CA SER A 161 14.62 -15.57 -2.30
C SER A 161 15.71 -15.94 -3.31
N ASN A 162 15.60 -17.13 -3.88
CA ASN A 162 16.45 -17.59 -5.00
C ASN A 162 16.02 -17.00 -6.36
N ASN A 163 14.89 -16.31 -6.43
CA ASN A 163 14.33 -15.74 -7.66
C ASN A 163 14.89 -14.37 -8.01
N ILE A 164 15.73 -13.77 -7.14
CA ILE A 164 16.32 -12.47 -7.40
C ILE A 164 17.52 -12.64 -8.33
N LYS A 165 17.56 -11.86 -9.42
CA LYS A 165 18.66 -11.80 -10.38
C LYS A 165 19.69 -10.76 -9.96
N ASN A 166 19.23 -9.56 -9.64
CA ASN A 166 20.03 -8.46 -9.13
C ASN A 166 19.17 -7.43 -8.40
N GLU A 167 19.81 -6.62 -7.57
CA GLU A 167 19.19 -5.46 -6.95
C GLU A 167 19.78 -4.17 -7.49
N LYS A 168 19.05 -3.08 -7.30
CA LYS A 168 19.51 -1.73 -7.53
C LYS A 168 18.97 -0.79 -6.48
N ARG A 169 19.82 0.08 -5.98
CA ARG A 169 19.52 1.00 -4.89
C ARG A 169 19.63 2.44 -5.38
N TYR A 170 18.68 3.26 -4.95
CA TYR A 170 18.68 4.70 -5.14
C TYR A 170 18.61 5.34 -3.74
N GLU A 171 19.77 5.49 -3.12
CA GLU A 171 19.93 5.82 -1.69
C GLU A 171 19.07 4.85 -0.84
N ASN A 172 18.41 5.34 0.23
CA ASN A 172 17.46 4.56 1.01
C ASN A 172 16.00 4.75 0.56
N LEU A 173 15.77 5.51 -0.51
CA LEU A 173 14.43 5.84 -0.97
C LEU A 173 13.79 4.73 -1.81
N ILE A 174 14.58 4.10 -2.70
CA ILE A 174 14.07 3.09 -3.62
C ILE A 174 15.02 1.91 -3.69
N TYR A 175 14.47 0.72 -3.48
CA TYR A 175 15.14 -0.54 -3.75
C TYR A 175 14.38 -1.28 -4.84
N THR A 176 15.05 -1.70 -5.89
CA THR A 176 14.45 -2.49 -6.96
C THR A 176 15.09 -3.85 -7.04
N LEU A 177 14.27 -4.90 -7.08
CA LEU A 177 14.71 -6.27 -7.27
C LEU A 177 14.28 -6.75 -8.65
N ASN A 178 15.24 -7.12 -9.49
CA ASN A 178 14.94 -7.75 -10.77
C ASN A 178 14.83 -9.26 -10.56
N LEU A 179 13.70 -9.82 -10.97
CA LEU A 179 13.42 -11.24 -10.81
C LEU A 179 13.88 -12.05 -12.03
N LYS A 180 14.23 -13.31 -11.81
CA LYS A 180 14.58 -14.28 -12.87
C LYS A 180 13.35 -14.75 -13.63
N SER A 181 12.23 -14.89 -12.91
CA SER A 181 10.95 -15.38 -13.43
C SER A 181 9.79 -14.64 -12.78
N LEU A 182 8.63 -14.70 -13.40
CA LEU A 182 7.40 -14.16 -12.81
C LEU A 182 7.10 -14.87 -11.49
N VAL A 183 6.72 -14.08 -10.49
CA VAL A 183 6.33 -14.59 -9.18
C VAL A 183 4.95 -15.23 -9.27
N THR A 184 4.85 -16.47 -8.83
CA THR A 184 3.58 -17.21 -8.72
C THR A 184 2.99 -17.13 -7.32
N ASP A 185 3.84 -16.93 -6.31
CA ASP A 185 3.43 -16.72 -4.94
C ASP A 185 3.25 -15.20 -4.69
N MET A 186 1.99 -14.79 -4.59
CA MET A 186 1.62 -13.38 -4.38
C MET A 186 1.93 -12.86 -2.97
N ASP A 187 2.30 -13.73 -2.03
CA ASP A 187 2.73 -13.30 -0.70
C ASP A 187 4.23 -13.00 -0.63
N SER A 188 5.00 -13.48 -1.62
CA SER A 188 6.40 -13.08 -1.81
C SER A 188 6.51 -11.60 -2.18
N PHE A 189 7.56 -10.96 -1.72
CA PHE A 189 7.86 -9.56 -2.04
C PHE A 189 6.80 -8.54 -1.58
N ARG A 190 5.98 -8.88 -0.61
CA ARG A 190 5.13 -7.92 0.09
C ARG A 190 5.97 -7.17 1.12
N GLY A 191 6.85 -6.33 0.67
CA GLY A 191 7.68 -5.51 1.53
C GLY A 191 7.28 -4.04 1.49
N LYS A 192 7.91 -3.27 2.35
CA LYS A 192 7.88 -1.80 2.32
C LYS A 192 8.94 -1.32 1.32
N GLY A 193 8.66 -1.51 0.03
CA GLY A 193 9.57 -1.22 -1.07
C GLY A 193 10.00 0.24 -1.18
#